data_55a55141be5fd5eeae89b1b39e2cb174
#
_entry.id   55a55141be5fd5eeae89b1b39e2cb174
#
_cell.length_a   1.000
_cell.length_b   1.000
_cell.length_c   1.000
_cell.angle_alpha   90.00
_cell.angle_beta   90.00
_cell.angle_gamma   90.00
#
_symmetry.space_group_name_H-M   'P 1'
#
loop_
_entity.id
_entity.type
_entity.pdbx_description
1 polymer ?
#
loop_
_entity_poly.entity_id
_entity_poly.type
_entity_poly.pdbx_seq_one_letter_code
_entity_poly.pdbx_strand_id
1 'polypeptide(L)'
;RTIALALAQNGWDVVVHYARSAAEAQATVADIIALGQGAIALQCDLNDEAAVKTLLDRAAAQLGPISCVVNNASLFDYDSATDFSTATLDAHMHTNLVAPILLAQALHRATPEGAQAVVVNLLDQKLFNLNPDFLSYTLSKAALQSATTMLAQALAPKVRVVGVAPGITLVSGDQSEAEFQRAHKVTPLGRSSTPDDIAHAVRFVIEAQAMTGTTLLVDGGQHLIPLQRDVMFVTS
;
A
#
# COMPACT_ATOMS: atom_id res chain seq x y z
N ARG A 1 6.04 -6.03 -5.94
CA ARG A 1 7.19 -6.96 -6.06
C ARG A 1 8.39 -6.44 -5.27
N THR A 2 8.89 -5.22 -5.51
CA THR A 2 10.12 -4.69 -4.86
C THR A 2 10.07 -4.76 -3.33
N ILE A 3 8.94 -4.36 -2.70
CA ILE A 3 8.75 -4.49 -1.24
C ILE A 3 8.89 -5.95 -0.80
N ALA A 4 8.27 -6.90 -1.50
CA ALA A 4 8.33 -8.32 -1.15
C ALA A 4 9.76 -8.88 -1.21
N LEU A 5 10.51 -8.53 -2.27
CA LEU A 5 11.92 -8.94 -2.41
C LEU A 5 12.82 -8.29 -1.35
N ALA A 6 12.62 -7.01 -1.05
CA ALA A 6 13.38 -6.32 0.00
C ALA A 6 13.14 -6.93 1.39
N LEU A 7 11.91 -7.35 1.70
CA LEU A 7 11.61 -8.07 2.94
C LEU A 7 12.27 -9.46 2.97
N ALA A 8 12.20 -10.21 1.87
CA ALA A 8 12.84 -11.52 1.76
C ALA A 8 14.35 -11.42 1.93
N GLN A 9 15.04 -10.45 1.34
CA GLN A 9 16.46 -10.17 1.52
C GLN A 9 16.85 -9.89 2.99
N ASN A 10 15.86 -9.51 3.81
CA ASN A 10 16.03 -9.27 5.25
C ASN A 10 15.43 -10.38 6.13
N GLY A 11 15.29 -11.60 5.57
CA GLY A 11 14.92 -12.80 6.32
C GLY A 11 13.44 -13.03 6.54
N TRP A 12 12.57 -12.33 5.82
CA TRP A 12 11.12 -12.53 5.92
C TRP A 12 10.64 -13.59 4.93
N ASP A 13 9.81 -14.51 5.43
CA ASP A 13 8.94 -15.32 4.59
C ASP A 13 7.75 -14.46 4.12
N VAL A 14 7.32 -14.61 2.86
CA VAL A 14 6.37 -13.67 2.25
C VAL A 14 5.19 -14.37 1.60
N VAL A 15 3.99 -13.98 1.96
CA VAL A 15 2.77 -14.28 1.21
C VAL A 15 2.55 -13.21 0.14
N VAL A 16 2.60 -13.59 -1.11
CA VAL A 16 2.36 -12.73 -2.27
C VAL A 16 0.88 -12.80 -2.64
N HIS A 17 0.11 -11.80 -2.23
CA HIS A 17 -1.29 -11.68 -2.62
C HIS A 17 -1.43 -11.18 -4.06
N TYR A 18 -2.40 -11.72 -4.81
CA TYR A 18 -2.80 -11.24 -6.13
C TYR A 18 -4.31 -11.38 -6.35
N ALA A 19 -4.88 -10.51 -7.19
CA ALA A 19 -6.27 -10.64 -7.66
C ALA A 19 -6.33 -11.43 -8.98
N ARG A 20 -5.61 -10.95 -10.02
CA ARG A 20 -5.64 -11.48 -11.38
C ARG A 20 -4.26 -11.88 -11.93
N SER A 21 -3.20 -11.26 -11.45
CA SER A 21 -1.82 -11.40 -11.96
C SER A 21 -1.11 -12.63 -11.37
N ALA A 22 -1.63 -13.83 -11.67
CA ALA A 22 -1.10 -15.08 -11.12
C ALA A 22 0.35 -15.36 -11.56
N ALA A 23 0.68 -15.10 -12.82
CA ALA A 23 2.02 -15.35 -13.36
C ALA A 23 3.08 -14.48 -12.69
N GLU A 24 2.80 -13.19 -12.50
CA GLU A 24 3.69 -12.22 -11.83
C GLU A 24 3.83 -12.53 -10.34
N ALA A 25 2.76 -13.00 -9.70
CA ALA A 25 2.81 -13.44 -8.31
C ALA A 25 3.71 -14.69 -8.16
N GLN A 26 3.55 -15.68 -9.03
CA GLN A 26 4.40 -16.88 -9.02
C GLN A 26 5.86 -16.58 -9.36
N ALA A 27 6.13 -15.68 -10.29
CA ALA A 27 7.49 -15.21 -10.56
C ALA A 27 8.12 -14.54 -9.33
N THR A 28 7.34 -13.73 -8.60
CA THR A 28 7.79 -13.09 -7.35
C THR A 28 8.09 -14.14 -6.26
N VAL A 29 7.24 -15.15 -6.13
CA VAL A 29 7.45 -16.29 -5.22
C VAL A 29 8.75 -17.03 -5.56
N ALA A 30 8.98 -17.32 -6.84
CA ALA A 30 10.20 -17.99 -7.28
C ALA A 30 11.46 -17.19 -6.93
N ASP A 31 11.44 -15.87 -7.12
CA ASP A 31 12.55 -14.99 -6.76
C ASP A 31 12.81 -14.98 -5.24
N ILE A 32 11.76 -14.98 -4.42
CA ILE A 32 11.89 -15.02 -2.95
C ILE A 32 12.47 -16.36 -2.49
N ILE A 33 12.01 -17.46 -3.07
CA ILE A 33 12.57 -18.79 -2.77
C ILE A 33 14.05 -18.87 -3.17
N ALA A 34 14.45 -18.25 -4.29
CA ALA A 34 15.85 -18.17 -4.71
C ALA A 34 16.72 -17.36 -3.73
N LEU A 35 16.14 -16.46 -2.94
CA LEU A 35 16.79 -15.75 -1.84
C LEU A 35 16.90 -16.59 -0.55
N GLY A 36 16.34 -17.81 -0.52
CA GLY A 36 16.38 -18.73 0.61
C GLY A 36 15.25 -18.57 1.62
N GLN A 37 14.20 -17.80 1.29
CA GLN A 37 13.04 -17.58 2.16
C GLN A 37 11.82 -18.39 1.71
N GLY A 38 10.90 -18.67 2.64
CA GLY A 38 9.60 -19.25 2.36
C GLY A 38 8.69 -18.26 1.61
N ALA A 39 8.01 -18.72 0.56
CA ALA A 39 7.04 -17.88 -0.14
C ALA A 39 5.90 -18.69 -0.74
N ILE A 40 4.70 -18.10 -0.75
CA ILE A 40 3.51 -18.63 -1.42
C ILE A 40 2.76 -17.49 -2.14
N ALA A 41 2.02 -17.82 -3.18
CA ALA A 41 1.08 -16.92 -3.83
C ALA A 41 -0.34 -17.26 -3.41
N LEU A 42 -1.13 -16.27 -2.96
CA LEU A 42 -2.53 -16.44 -2.59
C LEU A 42 -3.44 -15.51 -3.39
N GLN A 43 -4.40 -16.11 -4.07
CA GLN A 43 -5.42 -15.36 -4.79
C GLN A 43 -6.53 -14.90 -3.82
N CYS A 44 -6.91 -13.61 -3.93
CA CYS A 44 -8.08 -13.04 -3.29
C CYS A 44 -8.55 -11.81 -4.06
N ASP A 45 -9.85 -11.69 -4.29
CA ASP A 45 -10.43 -10.41 -4.71
C ASP A 45 -10.71 -9.57 -3.46
N LEU A 46 -10.08 -8.42 -3.36
CA LEU A 46 -10.26 -7.51 -2.22
C LEU A 46 -11.63 -6.82 -2.17
N ASN A 47 -12.44 -6.94 -3.23
CA ASN A 47 -13.83 -6.52 -3.21
C ASN A 47 -14.75 -7.59 -2.60
N ASP A 48 -14.29 -8.83 -2.47
CA ASP A 48 -15.03 -9.91 -1.82
C ASP A 48 -14.69 -9.93 -0.32
N GLU A 49 -15.56 -9.35 0.49
CA GLU A 49 -15.40 -9.28 1.94
C GLU A 49 -15.25 -10.66 2.60
N ALA A 50 -15.98 -11.67 2.11
CA ALA A 50 -15.92 -13.01 2.67
C ALA A 50 -14.54 -13.66 2.38
N ALA A 51 -14.01 -13.45 1.18
CA ALA A 51 -12.67 -13.92 0.82
C ALA A 51 -11.57 -13.20 1.61
N VAL A 52 -11.69 -11.89 1.82
CA VAL A 52 -10.73 -11.09 2.60
C VAL A 52 -10.68 -11.55 4.06
N LYS A 53 -11.83 -11.83 4.68
CA LYS A 53 -11.92 -12.29 6.07
C LYS A 53 -11.16 -13.59 6.34
N THR A 54 -10.98 -14.43 5.33
CA THR A 54 -10.28 -15.72 5.44
C THR A 54 -8.82 -15.66 4.95
N LEU A 55 -8.39 -14.56 4.35
CA LEU A 55 -7.09 -14.47 3.66
C LEU A 55 -5.91 -14.71 4.61
N LEU A 56 -5.91 -14.09 5.80
CA LEU A 56 -4.84 -14.28 6.78
C LEU A 56 -4.80 -15.71 7.33
N ASP A 57 -5.96 -16.32 7.60
CA ASP A 57 -6.03 -17.69 8.09
C ASP A 57 -5.49 -18.68 7.05
N ARG A 58 -5.84 -18.47 5.77
CA ARG A 58 -5.30 -19.24 4.62
C ARG A 58 -3.78 -19.06 4.47
N ALA A 59 -3.29 -17.85 4.69
CA ALA A 59 -1.86 -17.55 4.67
C ALA A 59 -1.13 -18.25 5.81
N ALA A 60 -1.64 -18.12 7.03
CA ALA A 60 -1.05 -18.73 8.23
C ALA A 60 -1.05 -20.26 8.17
N ALA A 61 -2.07 -20.88 7.59
CA ALA A 61 -2.13 -22.32 7.40
C ALA A 61 -1.04 -22.89 6.49
N GLN A 62 -0.47 -22.08 5.59
CA GLN A 62 0.50 -22.52 4.59
C GLN A 62 1.93 -22.06 4.91
N LEU A 63 2.11 -20.87 5.51
CA LEU A 63 3.45 -20.29 5.72
C LEU A 63 3.77 -20.04 7.21
N GLY A 64 2.82 -20.31 8.11
CA GLY A 64 2.99 -20.02 9.54
C GLY A 64 2.43 -18.65 9.96
N PRO A 65 2.59 -18.28 11.24
CA PRO A 65 2.00 -17.08 11.82
C PRO A 65 2.37 -15.81 11.07
N ILE A 66 1.38 -14.99 10.76
CA ILE A 66 1.58 -13.70 10.09
C ILE A 66 1.81 -12.61 11.14
N SER A 67 2.89 -11.87 11.03
CA SER A 67 3.24 -10.76 11.93
C SER A 67 3.30 -9.40 11.24
N CYS A 68 3.14 -9.36 9.91
CA CYS A 68 3.14 -8.13 9.13
C CYS A 68 2.14 -8.20 7.98
N VAL A 69 1.38 -7.13 7.79
CA VAL A 69 0.53 -6.92 6.62
C VAL A 69 0.93 -5.62 5.93
N VAL A 70 1.27 -5.70 4.64
CA VAL A 70 1.53 -4.52 3.80
C VAL A 70 0.38 -4.35 2.82
N ASN A 71 -0.50 -3.40 3.08
CA ASN A 71 -1.63 -3.03 2.23
C ASN A 71 -1.13 -2.18 1.05
N ASN A 72 -0.57 -2.85 0.04
CA ASN A 72 -0.05 -2.22 -1.18
C ASN A 72 -1.03 -2.24 -2.35
N ALA A 73 -1.92 -3.25 -2.43
CA ALA A 73 -2.92 -3.33 -3.49
C ALA A 73 -3.81 -2.08 -3.46
N SER A 74 -4.10 -1.53 -4.64
CA SER A 74 -4.90 -0.32 -4.79
C SER A 74 -5.64 -0.34 -6.11
N LEU A 75 -6.90 0.08 -6.10
CA LEU A 75 -7.61 0.50 -7.29
C LEU A 75 -7.28 1.97 -7.54
N PHE A 76 -7.01 2.33 -8.79
CA PHE A 76 -6.61 3.68 -9.22
C PHE A 76 -7.23 3.99 -10.59
N ASP A 77 -8.55 4.20 -10.61
CA ASP A 77 -9.28 4.59 -11.81
C ASP A 77 -9.60 6.08 -11.77
N TYR A 78 -9.58 6.73 -12.94
CA TYR A 78 -9.86 8.15 -13.06
C TYR A 78 -11.36 8.42 -12.93
N ASP A 79 -11.70 9.41 -12.13
CA ASP A 79 -12.97 10.12 -12.10
C ASP A 79 -12.78 11.55 -11.59
N SER A 80 -13.80 12.39 -11.79
CA SER A 80 -13.80 13.77 -11.35
C SER A 80 -15.16 14.13 -10.72
N ALA A 81 -15.30 15.33 -10.18
CA ALA A 81 -16.58 15.80 -9.64
C ALA A 81 -17.70 15.93 -10.71
N THR A 82 -17.34 15.96 -11.99
CA THR A 82 -18.30 16.13 -13.09
C THR A 82 -18.80 14.81 -13.69
N ASP A 83 -18.06 13.70 -13.47
CA ASP A 83 -18.40 12.36 -13.97
C ASP A 83 -18.40 11.29 -12.86
N PHE A 84 -18.50 11.72 -11.61
CA PHE A 84 -18.57 10.87 -10.43
C PHE A 84 -19.68 9.82 -10.53
N SER A 85 -19.37 8.60 -10.08
CA SER A 85 -20.36 7.55 -9.86
C SER A 85 -20.19 6.87 -8.50
N THR A 86 -21.29 6.48 -7.86
CA THR A 86 -21.25 5.70 -6.62
C THR A 86 -20.57 4.36 -6.82
N ALA A 87 -20.75 3.73 -7.99
CA ALA A 87 -20.12 2.44 -8.30
C ALA A 87 -18.58 2.55 -8.32
N THR A 88 -18.04 3.62 -8.89
CA THR A 88 -16.58 3.88 -8.88
C THR A 88 -16.08 4.12 -7.46
N LEU A 89 -16.78 4.95 -6.68
CA LEU A 89 -16.42 5.19 -5.28
C LEU A 89 -16.48 3.91 -4.46
N ASP A 90 -17.55 3.12 -4.57
CA ASP A 90 -17.73 1.89 -3.80
C ASP A 90 -16.60 0.89 -4.09
N ALA A 91 -16.20 0.71 -5.35
CA ALA A 91 -15.08 -0.16 -5.72
C ALA A 91 -13.76 0.30 -5.09
N HIS A 92 -13.47 1.62 -5.13
CA HIS A 92 -12.29 2.18 -4.46
C HIS A 92 -12.34 2.00 -2.94
N MET A 93 -13.50 2.27 -2.32
CA MET A 93 -13.66 2.13 -0.88
C MET A 93 -13.49 0.68 -0.42
N HIS A 94 -14.02 -0.31 -1.15
CA HIS A 94 -13.84 -1.72 -0.80
C HIS A 94 -12.38 -2.14 -0.88
N THR A 95 -11.72 -1.88 -2.02
CA THR A 95 -10.33 -2.31 -2.23
C THR A 95 -9.34 -1.53 -1.35
N ASN A 96 -9.46 -0.19 -1.32
CA ASN A 96 -8.43 0.67 -0.73
C ASN A 96 -8.63 0.95 0.75
N LEU A 97 -9.83 0.71 1.32
CA LEU A 97 -10.14 0.99 2.72
C LEU A 97 -10.67 -0.23 3.47
N VAL A 98 -11.77 -0.85 2.99
CA VAL A 98 -12.46 -1.91 3.74
C VAL A 98 -11.55 -3.13 3.90
N ALA A 99 -10.92 -3.60 2.82
CA ALA A 99 -10.00 -4.73 2.87
C ALA A 99 -8.82 -4.49 3.84
N PRO A 100 -8.09 -3.35 3.79
CA PRO A 100 -7.09 -2.99 4.81
C PRO A 100 -7.58 -3.06 6.25
N ILE A 101 -8.79 -2.56 6.54
CA ILE A 101 -9.37 -2.61 7.89
C ILE A 101 -9.64 -4.07 8.32
N LEU A 102 -10.23 -4.87 7.44
CA LEU A 102 -10.51 -6.30 7.72
C LEU A 102 -9.22 -7.09 7.95
N LEU A 103 -8.17 -6.81 7.19
CA LEU A 103 -6.86 -7.46 7.36
C LEU A 103 -6.19 -7.02 8.68
N ALA A 104 -6.30 -5.74 9.06
CA ALA A 104 -5.81 -5.26 10.36
C ALA A 104 -6.55 -5.93 11.52
N GLN A 105 -7.87 -6.07 11.43
CA GLN A 105 -8.69 -6.78 12.40
C GLN A 105 -8.32 -8.27 12.50
N ALA A 106 -8.10 -8.92 11.36
CA ALA A 106 -7.70 -10.33 11.33
C ALA A 106 -6.31 -10.53 11.94
N LEU A 107 -5.35 -9.65 11.64
CA LEU A 107 -4.01 -9.66 12.22
C LEU A 107 -4.08 -9.48 13.75
N HIS A 108 -4.88 -8.54 14.24
CA HIS A 108 -5.05 -8.34 15.68
C HIS A 108 -5.61 -9.58 16.39
N ARG A 109 -6.61 -10.27 15.80
CA ARG A 109 -7.12 -11.52 16.35
C ARG A 109 -6.07 -12.63 16.39
N ALA A 110 -5.26 -12.73 15.34
CA ALA A 110 -4.23 -13.77 15.21
C ALA A 110 -2.99 -13.52 16.05
N THR A 111 -2.72 -12.27 16.43
CA THR A 111 -1.52 -11.90 17.21
C THR A 111 -1.70 -12.34 18.67
N PRO A 112 -0.81 -13.20 19.23
CA PRO A 112 -0.88 -13.63 20.63
C PRO A 112 -0.70 -12.48 21.62
N GLU A 113 -1.18 -12.66 22.85
CA GLU A 113 -0.89 -11.73 23.93
C GLU A 113 0.62 -11.66 24.20
N GLY A 114 1.13 -10.44 24.39
CA GLY A 114 2.56 -10.18 24.60
C GLY A 114 3.40 -10.14 23.30
N ALA A 115 2.83 -10.50 22.16
CA ALA A 115 3.46 -10.32 20.86
C ALA A 115 3.03 -9.00 20.21
N GLN A 116 3.85 -8.51 19.25
CA GLN A 116 3.53 -7.31 18.47
C GLN A 116 3.61 -7.61 16.97
N ALA A 117 2.58 -7.19 16.24
CA ALA A 117 2.50 -7.23 14.78
C ALA A 117 2.40 -5.81 14.20
N VAL A 118 2.50 -5.68 12.87
CA VAL A 118 2.44 -4.39 12.20
C VAL A 118 1.62 -4.44 10.92
N VAL A 119 0.83 -3.39 10.70
CA VAL A 119 0.17 -3.08 9.44
C VAL A 119 0.82 -1.86 8.82
N VAL A 120 1.23 -1.96 7.56
CA VAL A 120 1.73 -0.84 6.76
C VAL A 120 0.74 -0.54 5.65
N ASN A 121 0.16 0.65 5.67
CA ASN A 121 -0.78 1.12 4.66
C ASN A 121 -0.05 1.99 3.63
N LEU A 122 -0.01 1.57 2.34
CA LEU A 122 0.47 2.41 1.25
C LEU A 122 -0.61 3.46 0.94
N LEU A 123 -0.29 4.71 1.30
CA LEU A 123 -1.07 5.90 1.07
C LEU A 123 -0.62 6.61 -0.22
N ASP A 124 -0.73 7.93 -0.25
CA ASP A 124 -0.29 8.77 -1.37
C ASP A 124 0.11 10.15 -0.87
N GLN A 125 1.17 10.75 -1.43
CA GLN A 125 1.58 12.12 -1.14
C GLN A 125 0.47 13.14 -1.47
N LYS A 126 -0.40 12.81 -2.43
CA LYS A 126 -1.54 13.65 -2.83
C LYS A 126 -2.43 14.05 -1.65
N LEU A 127 -2.49 13.25 -0.59
CA LEU A 127 -3.25 13.56 0.63
C LEU A 127 -2.73 14.80 1.36
N PHE A 128 -1.50 15.23 1.09
CA PHE A 128 -0.85 16.40 1.68
C PHE A 128 -0.82 17.60 0.72
N ASN A 129 -1.33 17.40 -0.50
CA ASN A 129 -1.42 18.43 -1.54
C ASN A 129 -2.57 18.06 -2.50
N LEU A 130 -3.80 18.23 -2.02
CA LEU A 130 -5.01 17.81 -2.74
C LEU A 130 -5.20 18.59 -4.05
N ASN A 131 -5.65 17.90 -5.08
CA ASN A 131 -6.16 18.44 -6.34
C ASN A 131 -7.43 17.67 -6.75
N PRO A 132 -8.24 18.18 -7.72
CA PRO A 132 -9.56 17.63 -8.00
C PRO A 132 -9.59 16.32 -8.80
N ASP A 133 -8.46 15.87 -9.32
CA ASP A 133 -8.38 14.68 -10.17
C ASP A 133 -8.38 13.39 -9.32
N PHE A 134 -8.88 12.29 -9.89
CA PHE A 134 -8.98 10.98 -9.21
C PHE A 134 -9.78 11.07 -7.90
N LEU A 135 -11.01 11.59 -7.97
CA LEU A 135 -11.80 11.92 -6.80
C LEU A 135 -12.05 10.71 -5.89
N SER A 136 -12.62 9.63 -6.44
CA SER A 136 -12.94 8.42 -5.67
C SER A 136 -11.70 7.75 -5.07
N TYR A 137 -10.61 7.68 -5.84
CA TYR A 137 -9.33 7.20 -5.33
C TYR A 137 -8.84 8.04 -4.16
N THR A 138 -8.79 9.38 -4.34
CA THR A 138 -8.29 10.30 -3.30
C THR A 138 -9.12 10.21 -2.03
N LEU A 139 -10.45 10.14 -2.13
CA LEU A 139 -11.35 9.95 -0.98
C LEU A 139 -11.07 8.63 -0.26
N SER A 140 -10.87 7.54 -1.00
CA SER A 140 -10.56 6.23 -0.40
C SER A 140 -9.22 6.23 0.34
N LYS A 141 -8.19 6.87 -0.22
CA LYS A 141 -6.87 7.00 0.43
C LYS A 141 -6.90 7.96 1.63
N ALA A 142 -7.67 9.06 1.57
CA ALA A 142 -7.88 9.96 2.71
C ALA A 142 -8.58 9.23 3.86
N ALA A 143 -9.60 8.43 3.56
CA ALA A 143 -10.27 7.59 4.54
C ALA A 143 -9.29 6.55 5.16
N LEU A 144 -8.43 5.91 4.35
CA LEU A 144 -7.39 4.99 4.84
C LEU A 144 -6.35 5.70 5.72
N GLN A 145 -5.98 6.95 5.42
CA GLN A 145 -5.10 7.75 6.28
C GLN A 145 -5.73 7.97 7.65
N SER A 146 -6.99 8.38 7.71
CA SER A 146 -7.73 8.53 8.97
C SER A 146 -7.87 7.20 9.70
N ALA A 147 -8.20 6.12 8.99
CA ALA A 147 -8.27 4.77 9.54
C ALA A 147 -6.92 4.30 10.10
N THR A 148 -5.79 4.66 9.49
CA THR A 148 -4.44 4.34 9.99
C THR A 148 -4.25 4.85 11.42
N THR A 149 -4.64 6.09 11.70
CA THR A 149 -4.55 6.67 13.06
C THR A 149 -5.53 6.00 14.03
N MET A 150 -6.78 5.79 13.61
CA MET A 150 -7.81 5.19 14.46
C MET A 150 -7.50 3.73 14.80
N LEU A 151 -7.04 2.96 13.83
CA LEU A 151 -6.64 1.56 14.02
C LEU A 151 -5.40 1.46 14.92
N ALA A 152 -4.43 2.38 14.77
CA ALA A 152 -3.27 2.42 15.65
C ALA A 152 -3.64 2.62 17.12
N GLN A 153 -4.65 3.46 17.41
CA GLN A 153 -5.18 3.64 18.76
C GLN A 153 -5.96 2.41 19.25
N ALA A 154 -6.79 1.84 18.41
CA ALA A 154 -7.71 0.77 18.81
C ALA A 154 -7.03 -0.61 18.94
N LEU A 155 -5.97 -0.89 18.15
CA LEU A 155 -5.34 -2.19 18.08
C LEU A 155 -4.03 -2.29 18.89
N ALA A 156 -3.59 -1.18 19.50
CA ALA A 156 -2.47 -1.20 20.42
C ALA A 156 -2.82 -1.97 21.71
N PRO A 157 -1.83 -2.62 22.38
CA PRO A 157 -0.40 -2.70 22.01
C PRO A 157 -0.05 -3.82 21.01
N LYS A 158 -1.02 -4.67 20.60
CA LYS A 158 -0.80 -5.88 19.80
C LYS A 158 -0.43 -5.58 18.36
N VAL A 159 -1.03 -4.54 17.75
CA VAL A 159 -0.78 -4.19 16.36
C VAL A 159 -0.43 -2.71 16.24
N ARG A 160 0.72 -2.43 15.65
CA ARG A 160 1.09 -1.10 15.17
C ARG A 160 0.49 -0.89 13.77
N VAL A 161 0.03 0.32 13.49
CA VAL A 161 -0.49 0.67 12.16
C VAL A 161 0.19 1.96 11.70
N VAL A 162 0.87 1.90 10.55
CA VAL A 162 1.66 3.02 10.03
C VAL A 162 1.38 3.23 8.55
N GLY A 163 1.33 4.47 8.11
CA GLY A 163 1.21 4.86 6.71
C GLY A 163 2.58 5.11 6.07
N VAL A 164 2.71 4.75 4.80
CA VAL A 164 3.79 5.22 3.92
C VAL A 164 3.11 5.89 2.72
N ALA A 165 3.46 7.14 2.44
CA ALA A 165 2.88 7.94 1.36
C ALA A 165 3.93 8.20 0.28
N PRO A 166 3.93 7.40 -0.80
CA PRO A 166 4.81 7.58 -1.95
C PRO A 166 4.46 8.86 -2.74
N GLY A 167 5.47 9.40 -3.43
CA GLY A 167 5.26 10.26 -4.59
C GLY A 167 5.08 9.44 -5.87
N ILE A 168 5.31 10.07 -7.03
CA ILE A 168 5.36 9.38 -8.32
C ILE A 168 6.50 8.36 -8.28
N THR A 169 6.15 7.08 -8.33
CA THR A 169 7.09 5.97 -8.14
C THR A 169 7.22 5.09 -9.38
N LEU A 170 6.13 4.93 -10.13
CA LEU A 170 6.05 4.11 -11.34
C LEU A 170 5.19 4.81 -12.40
N VAL A 171 5.41 4.47 -13.65
CA VAL A 171 4.53 4.86 -14.75
C VAL A 171 3.10 4.36 -14.46
N SER A 172 2.10 5.22 -14.60
CA SER A 172 0.71 4.92 -14.30
C SER A 172 -0.21 5.20 -15.49
N GLY A 173 -1.20 4.33 -15.71
CA GLY A 173 -2.19 4.48 -16.77
C GLY A 173 -1.57 4.63 -18.15
N ASP A 174 -2.04 5.62 -18.93
CA ASP A 174 -1.57 5.92 -20.28
C ASP A 174 -0.32 6.83 -20.32
N GLN A 175 0.33 7.09 -19.18
CA GLN A 175 1.50 7.94 -19.11
C GLN A 175 2.67 7.32 -19.87
N SER A 176 3.30 8.09 -20.76
CA SER A 176 4.55 7.69 -21.41
C SER A 176 5.74 7.76 -20.45
N GLU A 177 6.80 7.00 -20.73
CA GLU A 177 8.05 7.06 -19.97
C GLU A 177 8.63 8.47 -19.93
N ALA A 178 8.54 9.23 -21.03
CA ALA A 178 9.03 10.61 -21.09
C ALA A 178 8.23 11.56 -20.18
N GLU A 179 6.92 11.40 -20.10
CA GLU A 179 6.05 12.16 -19.18
C GLU A 179 6.35 11.78 -17.73
N PHE A 180 6.49 10.49 -17.45
CA PHE A 180 6.91 10.02 -16.12
C PHE A 180 8.24 10.66 -15.70
N GLN A 181 9.26 10.64 -16.57
CA GLN A 181 10.56 11.24 -16.26
C GLN A 181 10.50 12.75 -16.02
N ARG A 182 9.62 13.48 -16.76
CA ARG A 182 9.37 14.90 -16.49
C ARG A 182 8.70 15.11 -15.15
N ALA A 183 7.62 14.38 -14.88
CA ALA A 183 6.86 14.44 -13.64
C ALA A 183 7.72 14.07 -12.43
N HIS A 184 8.54 13.03 -12.55
CA HIS A 184 9.43 12.56 -11.51
C HIS A 184 10.48 13.62 -11.08
N LYS A 185 10.82 14.55 -11.97
CA LYS A 185 11.77 15.65 -11.69
C LYS A 185 11.12 16.91 -11.12
N VAL A 186 9.79 17.01 -11.16
CA VAL A 186 9.06 18.17 -10.59
C VAL A 186 8.92 17.96 -9.08
N THR A 187 10.04 18.00 -8.38
CA THR A 187 10.10 17.87 -6.92
C THR A 187 11.28 18.70 -6.40
N PRO A 188 11.27 19.18 -5.15
CA PRO A 188 12.39 19.91 -4.56
C PRO A 188 13.73 19.19 -4.61
N LEU A 189 13.73 17.85 -4.50
CA LEU A 189 14.95 17.05 -4.61
C LEU A 189 15.37 16.75 -6.05
N GLY A 190 14.63 17.22 -7.08
CA GLY A 190 14.88 16.92 -8.49
C GLY A 190 14.59 15.46 -8.88
N ARG A 191 14.08 14.67 -7.96
CA ARG A 191 13.55 13.30 -8.16
C ARG A 191 12.48 12.98 -7.15
N SER A 192 11.47 12.24 -7.54
CA SER A 192 10.49 11.64 -6.65
C SER A 192 11.00 10.29 -6.10
N SER A 193 10.13 9.51 -5.48
CA SER A 193 10.47 8.18 -4.96
C SER A 193 10.64 7.13 -6.07
N THR A 194 11.48 6.15 -5.80
CA THR A 194 11.60 4.91 -6.58
C THR A 194 10.95 3.74 -5.81
N PRO A 195 10.68 2.60 -6.47
CA PRO A 195 10.23 1.40 -5.77
C PRO A 195 11.15 0.97 -4.62
N ASP A 196 12.46 1.17 -4.76
CA ASP A 196 13.45 0.85 -3.73
C ASP A 196 13.37 1.81 -2.54
N ASP A 197 13.16 3.12 -2.78
CA ASP A 197 12.94 4.09 -1.70
C ASP A 197 11.71 3.71 -0.85
N ILE A 198 10.63 3.27 -1.52
CA ILE A 198 9.41 2.81 -0.83
C ILE A 198 9.66 1.50 -0.07
N ALA A 199 10.38 0.55 -0.66
CA ALA A 199 10.71 -0.71 0.01
C ALA A 199 11.58 -0.48 1.26
N HIS A 200 12.54 0.44 1.21
CA HIS A 200 13.35 0.85 2.36
C HIS A 200 12.49 1.50 3.46
N ALA A 201 11.56 2.38 3.09
CA ALA A 201 10.65 3.01 4.04
C ALA A 201 9.73 2.00 4.72
N VAL A 202 9.17 1.04 3.97
CA VAL A 202 8.35 -0.06 4.51
C VAL A 202 9.16 -0.91 5.49
N ARG A 203 10.39 -1.30 5.13
CA ARG A 203 11.26 -2.04 6.02
C ARG A 203 11.56 -1.27 7.31
N PHE A 204 11.92 0.01 7.18
CA PHE A 204 12.15 0.87 8.35
C PHE A 204 10.95 0.93 9.29
N VAL A 205 9.74 1.10 8.75
CA VAL A 205 8.50 1.11 9.54
C VAL A 205 8.28 -0.22 10.27
N ILE A 206 8.55 -1.34 9.61
CA ILE A 206 8.42 -2.67 10.21
C ILE A 206 9.37 -2.83 11.41
N GLU A 207 10.61 -2.39 11.28
CA GLU A 207 11.66 -2.48 12.30
C GLU A 207 11.49 -1.46 13.46
N ALA A 208 10.86 -0.31 13.19
CA ALA A 208 10.70 0.81 14.16
C ALA A 208 9.58 0.54 15.16
N GLN A 209 9.82 -0.28 16.18
CA GLN A 209 8.83 -0.78 17.15
C GLN A 209 8.06 0.30 17.92
N ALA A 210 8.58 1.51 18.08
CA ALA A 210 7.93 2.61 18.74
C ALA A 210 7.07 3.50 17.81
N MET A 211 6.97 3.12 16.51
CA MET A 211 6.24 3.91 15.51
C MET A 211 4.85 3.34 15.27
N THR A 212 3.80 4.13 15.50
CA THR A 212 2.40 3.82 15.18
C THR A 212 1.58 5.09 14.98
N GLY A 213 0.47 5.02 14.24
CA GLY A 213 -0.48 6.13 14.05
C GLY A 213 0.04 7.31 13.22
N THR A 214 1.19 7.17 12.57
CA THR A 214 1.82 8.22 11.76
C THR A 214 1.95 7.80 10.30
N THR A 215 2.28 8.77 9.44
CA THR A 215 2.54 8.55 8.01
C THR A 215 3.91 9.10 7.64
N LEU A 216 4.73 8.28 6.98
CA LEU A 216 5.99 8.69 6.38
C LEU A 216 5.76 9.14 4.93
N LEU A 217 6.14 10.38 4.62
CA LEU A 217 6.18 10.90 3.24
C LEU A 217 7.49 10.51 2.59
N VAL A 218 7.41 9.87 1.41
CA VAL A 218 8.56 9.42 0.62
C VAL A 218 8.31 9.83 -0.83
N ASP A 219 8.52 11.12 -1.16
CA ASP A 219 8.03 11.73 -2.39
C ASP A 219 8.99 12.78 -3.01
N GLY A 220 10.22 12.89 -2.51
CA GLY A 220 11.18 13.89 -2.96
C GLY A 220 10.78 15.33 -2.65
N GLY A 221 9.79 15.52 -1.76
CA GLY A 221 9.21 16.83 -1.43
C GLY A 221 8.09 17.25 -2.40
N GLN A 222 7.54 16.34 -3.19
CA GLN A 222 6.47 16.62 -4.15
C GLN A 222 5.26 17.32 -3.49
N HIS A 223 4.89 16.92 -2.28
CA HIS A 223 3.80 17.51 -1.51
C HIS A 223 4.00 19.00 -1.16
N LEU A 224 5.22 19.53 -1.25
CA LEU A 224 5.54 20.94 -0.99
C LEU A 224 5.24 21.85 -2.18
N ILE A 225 4.98 21.28 -3.36
CA ILE A 225 4.67 22.03 -4.58
C ILE A 225 3.19 21.93 -4.86
N PRO A 226 2.39 22.98 -4.61
CA PRO A 226 0.96 22.94 -4.85
C PRO A 226 0.67 22.84 -6.36
N LEU A 227 -0.08 21.81 -6.74
CA LEU A 227 -0.52 21.59 -8.10
C LEU A 227 -2.03 21.68 -8.17
N GLN A 228 -2.56 22.38 -9.20
CA GLN A 228 -4.00 22.50 -9.42
C GLN A 228 -4.60 21.27 -10.10
N ARG A 229 -3.78 20.45 -10.73
CA ARG A 229 -4.13 19.20 -11.39
C ARG A 229 -3.19 18.10 -10.93
N ASP A 230 -3.58 16.86 -11.14
CA ASP A 230 -2.65 15.75 -10.93
C ASP A 230 -1.42 15.92 -11.83
N VAL A 231 -0.26 15.55 -11.31
CA VAL A 231 1.01 15.72 -12.02
C VAL A 231 1.03 14.99 -13.37
N MET A 232 0.24 13.93 -13.54
CA MET A 232 0.04 13.25 -14.84
C MET A 232 -0.47 14.20 -15.93
N PHE A 233 -1.26 15.22 -15.56
CA PHE A 233 -1.84 16.20 -16.49
C PHE A 233 -1.05 17.51 -16.60
N VAL A 234 -0.04 17.70 -15.77
CA VAL A 234 0.80 18.91 -15.78
C VAL A 234 2.03 18.73 -16.67
N THR A 235 2.43 17.51 -16.92
CA THR A 235 3.66 17.16 -17.67
C THR A 235 3.39 16.55 -19.05
N SER A 236 2.12 16.45 -19.43
CA SER A 236 1.67 16.00 -20.76
C SER A 236 1.82 17.07 -21.83
#